data_a33275399efcfbfe710622a4061b97e7
#
_entry.id   a33275399efcfbfe710622a4061b97e7
#
_cell.length_a   1.000
_cell.length_b   1.000
_cell.length_c   1.000
_cell.angle_alpha   90.00
_cell.angle_beta   90.00
_cell.angle_gamma   90.00
#
_symmetry.space_group_name_H-M   'P 1'
#
loop_
_entity.id
_entity.type
_entity.pdbx_description
1 polymer ?
#
loop_
_entity_poly.entity_id
_entity_poly.type
_entity_poly.pdbx_seq_one_letter_code
_entity_poly.pdbx_strand_id
1 'polypeptide(L)'
;MLAATRDFTLEVNASRHTVTADPDTPLLYILRNDLCLNGPKFGCGLGECGACAVLIDGVAARACTIPVRGAAGHAITTLEGLGTPQAPGPVQQAFIDEQAAQCPTRRSATSCSTTCAAAAPISKSWRRCAARR
;
A
#
# COMPACT_ATOMS: atom_id res chain seq x y z
N MET A 1 -18.19 16.42 16.57
CA MET A 1 -16.83 16.70 17.07
C MET A 1 -15.91 16.76 15.88
N LEU A 2 -15.34 17.93 15.59
CA LEU A 2 -14.31 18.04 14.55
C LEU A 2 -13.06 17.33 15.07
N ALA A 3 -12.68 16.22 14.44
CA ALA A 3 -11.46 15.52 14.76
C ALA A 3 -10.29 16.51 14.56
N ALA A 4 -9.47 16.68 15.59
CA ALA A 4 -8.34 17.59 15.55
C ALA A 4 -7.25 16.97 14.67
N THR A 5 -7.14 17.42 13.44
CA THR A 5 -6.01 17.07 12.55
C THR A 5 -4.69 17.50 13.20
N ARG A 6 -3.70 16.64 13.10
CA ARG A 6 -2.34 16.88 13.60
C ARG A 6 -1.31 16.52 12.54
N ASP A 7 -0.14 17.10 12.67
CA ASP A 7 0.99 16.75 11.83
C ASP A 7 1.71 15.52 12.38
N PHE A 8 1.88 14.53 11.51
CA PHE A 8 2.61 13.31 11.80
C PHE A 8 3.84 13.23 10.89
N THR A 9 4.97 12.90 11.47
CA THR A 9 6.17 12.56 10.70
C THR A 9 6.23 11.05 10.55
N LEU A 10 6.18 10.58 9.32
CA LEU A 10 6.28 9.17 8.95
C LEU A 10 7.60 8.93 8.22
N GLU A 11 8.28 7.86 8.55
CA GLU A 11 9.43 7.38 7.79
C GLU A 11 8.96 6.27 6.85
N VAL A 12 8.88 6.58 5.56
CA VAL A 12 8.37 5.66 4.54
C VAL A 12 9.44 5.45 3.47
N ASN A 13 9.85 4.20 3.27
CA ASN A 13 10.90 3.81 2.32
C ASN A 13 12.19 4.61 2.53
N ALA A 14 12.61 4.75 3.78
CA ALA A 14 13.78 5.52 4.22
C ALA A 14 13.70 7.04 3.93
N SER A 15 12.52 7.55 3.60
CA SER A 15 12.27 8.98 3.41
C SER A 15 11.29 9.50 4.47
N ARG A 16 11.55 10.69 4.99
CA ARG A 16 10.67 11.33 5.96
C ARG A 16 9.61 12.16 5.26
N HIS A 17 8.36 11.95 5.66
CA HIS A 17 7.19 12.65 5.15
C HIS A 17 6.41 13.24 6.31
N THR A 18 6.02 14.49 6.21
CA THR A 18 5.11 15.13 7.16
C THR A 18 3.72 15.17 6.53
N VAL A 19 2.74 14.62 7.21
CA VAL A 19 1.35 14.55 6.77
C VAL A 19 0.44 15.10 7.86
N THR A 20 -0.57 15.87 7.46
CA THR A 20 -1.58 16.41 8.38
C THR A 20 -2.82 15.54 8.27
N ALA A 21 -3.16 14.84 9.33
CA ALA A 21 -4.28 13.91 9.33
C ALA A 21 -4.95 13.80 10.71
N ASP A 22 -6.13 13.20 10.74
CA ASP A 22 -6.74 12.75 11.99
C ASP A 22 -5.91 11.58 12.56
N PRO A 23 -5.62 11.56 13.87
CA PRO A 23 -4.86 10.49 14.51
C PRO A 23 -5.37 9.07 14.26
N ASP A 24 -6.68 8.93 14.08
CA ASP A 24 -7.33 7.65 13.84
C ASP A 24 -7.47 7.28 12.35
N THR A 25 -6.99 8.14 11.44
CA THR A 25 -6.97 7.83 10.00
C THR A 25 -6.14 6.59 9.74
N PRO A 26 -6.68 5.58 9.04
CA PRO A 26 -5.90 4.40 8.65
C PRO A 26 -4.67 4.77 7.81
N LEU A 27 -3.54 4.19 8.16
CA LEU A 27 -2.26 4.41 7.47
C LEU A 27 -2.36 4.20 5.96
N LEU A 28 -3.19 3.24 5.52
CA LEU A 28 -3.42 2.94 4.11
C LEU A 28 -3.83 4.18 3.30
N TYR A 29 -4.71 5.02 3.84
CA TYR A 29 -5.17 6.21 3.14
C TYR A 29 -4.06 7.25 3.00
N ILE A 30 -3.24 7.43 4.02
CA ILE A 30 -2.07 8.31 3.97
C ILE A 30 -1.08 7.84 2.89
N LEU A 31 -0.73 6.56 2.90
CA LEU A 31 0.19 6.00 1.91
C LEU A 31 -0.31 6.18 0.46
N ARG A 32 -1.61 6.01 0.24
CA ARG A 32 -2.18 6.06 -1.11
C ARG A 32 -2.54 7.45 -1.59
N ASN A 33 -3.11 8.29 -0.72
CA ASN A 33 -3.67 9.57 -1.10
C ASN A 33 -2.66 10.72 -0.96
N ASP A 34 -1.92 10.74 0.15
CA ASP A 34 -0.96 11.81 0.42
C ASP A 34 0.41 11.50 -0.18
N LEU A 35 0.89 10.27 -0.04
CA LEU A 35 2.19 9.84 -0.56
C LEU A 35 2.13 9.20 -1.94
N CYS A 36 0.94 8.97 -2.49
CA CYS A 36 0.73 8.41 -3.83
C CYS A 36 1.39 7.05 -4.07
N LEU A 37 1.57 6.26 -3.02
CA LEU A 37 2.14 4.91 -3.11
C LEU A 37 1.08 3.88 -3.51
N ASN A 38 1.36 3.08 -4.51
CA ASN A 38 0.43 2.10 -5.06
C ASN A 38 0.66 0.66 -4.58
N GLY A 39 1.76 0.40 -3.90
CA GLY A 39 2.08 -0.92 -3.36
C GLY A 39 0.96 -1.44 -2.44
N PRO A 40 0.65 -0.76 -1.34
CA PRO A 40 -0.47 -1.15 -0.49
C PRO A 40 -1.81 -0.81 -1.17
N LYS A 41 -2.71 -1.80 -1.25
CA LYS A 41 -4.02 -1.64 -1.90
C LYS A 41 -5.16 -1.81 -0.92
N PHE A 42 -6.26 -1.12 -1.16
CA PHE A 42 -7.50 -1.35 -0.44
C PHE A 42 -8.15 -2.66 -0.93
N GLY A 43 -8.55 -3.50 0.00
CA GLY A 43 -9.29 -4.73 -0.25
C GLY A 43 -10.46 -4.85 0.74
N CYS A 44 -10.31 -5.69 1.77
CA CYS A 44 -11.39 -5.92 2.75
C CYS A 44 -11.59 -4.76 3.76
N GLY A 45 -10.56 -3.96 4.03
CA GLY A 45 -10.58 -2.94 5.10
C GLY A 45 -10.55 -3.49 6.53
N LEU A 46 -10.50 -4.81 6.68
CA LEU A 46 -10.60 -5.53 7.96
C LEU A 46 -9.28 -6.22 8.38
N GLY A 47 -8.21 -6.02 7.63
CA GLY A 47 -6.90 -6.63 7.91
C GLY A 47 -6.78 -8.10 7.48
N GLU A 48 -7.76 -8.68 6.81
CA GLU A 48 -7.82 -10.11 6.48
C GLU A 48 -7.16 -10.45 5.14
N CYS A 49 -7.49 -9.71 4.06
CA CYS A 49 -7.10 -10.09 2.70
C CYS A 49 -5.62 -9.90 2.37
N GLY A 50 -4.88 -9.09 3.13
CA GLY A 50 -3.46 -8.83 2.91
C GLY A 50 -3.12 -7.83 1.79
N ALA A 51 -4.09 -7.32 1.04
CA ALA A 51 -3.85 -6.38 -0.06
C ALA A 51 -3.15 -5.08 0.38
N CYS A 52 -3.35 -4.66 1.64
CA CYS A 52 -2.77 -3.48 2.25
C CYS A 52 -1.47 -3.77 3.04
N ALA A 53 -0.85 -4.94 2.86
CA ALA A 53 0.34 -5.31 3.60
C ALA A 53 1.49 -4.32 3.38
N VAL A 54 2.13 -3.94 4.48
CA VAL A 54 3.36 -3.15 4.54
C VAL A 54 4.28 -3.78 5.58
N LEU A 55 5.53 -3.41 5.60
CA LEU A 55 6.42 -3.75 6.72
C LEU A 55 6.53 -2.54 7.64
N ILE A 56 6.34 -2.75 8.93
CA ILE A 56 6.62 -1.77 9.97
C ILE A 56 7.74 -2.35 10.82
N ASP A 57 8.88 -1.68 10.85
CA ASP A 57 10.12 -2.17 11.49
C ASP A 57 10.50 -3.60 11.05
N GLY A 58 10.26 -3.92 9.77
CA GLY A 58 10.54 -5.24 9.19
C GLY A 58 9.45 -6.30 9.44
N VAL A 59 8.40 -5.98 10.20
CA VAL A 59 7.31 -6.91 10.50
C VAL A 59 6.10 -6.63 9.61
N ALA A 60 5.52 -7.67 9.03
CA ALA A 60 4.35 -7.53 8.16
C ALA A 60 3.11 -7.03 8.94
N ALA A 61 2.54 -5.94 8.49
CA ALA A 61 1.40 -5.27 9.11
C ALA A 61 0.31 -4.95 8.09
N ARG A 62 -0.90 -4.70 8.56
CA ARG A 62 -2.09 -4.39 7.74
C ARG A 62 -2.40 -2.89 7.83
N ALA A 63 -1.98 -2.13 6.83
CA ALA A 63 -2.13 -0.66 6.84
C ALA A 63 -3.58 -0.17 6.90
N CYS A 64 -4.57 -0.98 6.57
CA CYS A 64 -5.98 -0.60 6.66
C CYS A 64 -6.54 -0.58 8.09
N THR A 65 -5.88 -1.24 9.04
CA THR A 65 -6.32 -1.33 10.44
C THR A 65 -5.45 -0.54 11.40
N ILE A 66 -4.29 -0.07 10.96
CA ILE A 66 -3.34 0.68 11.78
C ILE A 66 -3.63 2.17 11.63
N PRO A 67 -3.95 2.90 12.72
CA PRO A 67 -4.11 4.34 12.67
C PRO A 67 -2.76 5.02 12.47
N VAL A 68 -2.76 6.21 11.85
CA VAL A 68 -1.52 6.97 11.56
C VAL A 68 -0.71 7.26 12.81
N ARG A 69 -1.38 7.54 13.95
CA ARG A 69 -0.71 7.73 15.24
C ARG A 69 0.11 6.52 15.70
N GLY A 70 -0.33 5.31 15.34
CA GLY A 70 0.38 4.08 15.69
C GLY A 70 1.54 3.74 14.76
N ALA A 71 1.62 4.39 13.61
CA ALA A 71 2.70 4.23 12.66
C ALA A 71 3.77 5.34 12.77
N ALA A 72 3.45 6.42 13.46
CA ALA A 72 4.37 7.52 13.67
C ALA A 72 5.60 7.08 14.50
N GLY A 73 6.79 7.40 14.02
CA GLY A 73 8.05 7.02 14.67
C GLY A 73 8.57 5.62 14.33
N HIS A 74 7.86 4.87 13.49
CA HIS A 74 8.29 3.56 12.99
C HIS A 74 8.73 3.64 11.53
N ALA A 75 9.64 2.75 11.13
CA ALA A 75 10.10 2.62 9.76
C ALA A 75 9.08 1.81 8.94
N ILE A 76 8.45 2.45 7.98
CA ILE A 76 7.44 1.84 7.12
C ILE A 76 8.09 1.51 5.77
N THR A 77 8.03 0.25 5.35
CA THR A 77 8.48 -0.16 4.01
C THR A 77 7.29 -0.68 3.21
N THR A 78 7.05 -0.08 2.07
CA THR A 78 6.04 -0.52 1.11
C THR A 78 6.68 -1.34 -0.01
N LEU A 79 5.88 -1.86 -0.94
CA LEU A 79 6.37 -2.62 -2.09
C LEU A 79 7.41 -1.81 -2.91
N GLU A 80 7.22 -0.51 -3.02
CA GLU A 80 8.13 0.41 -3.72
C GLU A 80 9.48 0.55 -3.02
N GLY A 81 9.52 0.33 -1.70
CA GLY A 81 10.76 0.32 -0.91
C GLY A 81 11.56 -0.97 -1.02
N LEU A 82 10.95 -2.06 -1.53
CA LEU A 82 11.62 -3.34 -1.75
C LEU A 82 12.29 -3.43 -3.13
N GLY A 83 11.94 -2.54 -4.04
CA GLY A 83 12.51 -2.47 -5.39
C GLY A 83 11.69 -1.56 -6.29
N THR A 84 12.32 -1.06 -7.34
CA THR A 84 11.69 -0.20 -8.34
C THR A 84 11.46 -0.95 -9.65
N PRO A 85 10.63 -0.46 -10.57
CA PRO A 85 10.47 -1.06 -11.90
C PRO A 85 11.79 -1.19 -12.68
N GLN A 86 12.76 -0.30 -12.43
CA GLN A 86 14.06 -0.28 -13.08
C GLN A 86 15.10 -1.17 -12.35
N ALA A 87 14.89 -1.41 -11.06
CA ALA A 87 15.74 -2.25 -10.22
C ALA A 87 14.86 -3.04 -9.25
N PRO A 88 14.15 -4.07 -9.71
CA PRO A 88 13.29 -4.87 -8.88
C PRO A 88 14.10 -5.65 -7.84
N GLY A 89 13.55 -5.81 -6.65
CA GLY A 89 14.11 -6.66 -5.63
C GLY A 89 14.12 -8.14 -6.06
N PRO A 90 14.93 -9.01 -5.42
CA PRO A 90 15.09 -10.41 -5.83
C PRO A 90 13.76 -11.18 -5.95
N VAL A 91 12.85 -10.95 -5.01
CA VAL A 91 11.52 -11.60 -5.01
C VAL A 91 10.65 -11.04 -6.14
N GLN A 92 10.67 -9.72 -6.34
CA GLN A 92 9.92 -9.09 -7.44
C GLN A 92 10.43 -9.58 -8.79
N GLN A 93 11.77 -9.71 -8.94
CA GLN A 93 12.38 -10.22 -10.16
C GLN A 93 11.96 -11.67 -10.43
N ALA A 94 11.97 -12.53 -9.42
CA ALA A 94 11.52 -13.91 -9.56
C ALA A 94 10.07 -14.00 -10.05
N PHE A 95 9.17 -13.16 -9.54
CA PHE A 95 7.77 -13.07 -10.02
C PHE A 95 7.68 -12.63 -11.49
N ILE A 96 8.55 -11.71 -11.90
CA ILE A 96 8.63 -11.24 -13.28
C ILE A 96 9.14 -12.35 -14.19
N ASP A 97 10.22 -13.02 -13.83
CA ASP A 97 10.87 -14.07 -14.61
C ASP A 97 9.94 -15.27 -14.84
N GLU A 98 9.23 -15.65 -13.79
CA GLU A 98 8.26 -16.74 -13.83
C GLU A 98 6.90 -16.33 -14.41
N GLN A 99 6.73 -15.05 -14.78
CA GLN A 99 5.45 -14.48 -15.21
C GLN A 99 4.29 -14.87 -14.26
N ALA A 100 4.60 -14.96 -12.98
CA ALA A 100 3.68 -15.39 -11.94
C ALA A 100 2.61 -14.33 -11.72
N ALA A 101 1.48 -14.48 -12.42
CA ALA A 101 0.26 -13.77 -12.04
C ALA A 101 -0.16 -14.26 -10.64
N GLN A 102 -0.75 -13.37 -9.83
CA GLN A 102 -1.35 -13.75 -8.55
C GLN A 102 -2.59 -14.64 -8.78
N CYS A 103 -2.38 -15.76 -9.43
CA CYS A 103 -3.44 -16.76 -9.59
C CYS A 103 -3.18 -17.84 -8.54
N PRO A 104 -4.01 -17.95 -7.49
CA PRO A 104 -3.88 -19.06 -6.57
C PRO A 104 -4.19 -20.34 -7.33
N THR A 105 -3.27 -21.29 -7.21
CA THR A 105 -3.39 -22.72 -7.51
C THR A 105 -4.52 -23.17 -8.47
N ARG A 106 -4.23 -24.10 -9.33
CA ARG A 106 -5.09 -24.74 -10.35
C ARG A 106 -6.54 -25.06 -9.95
N ARG A 107 -6.91 -25.02 -8.66
CA ARG A 107 -8.27 -25.24 -8.17
C ARG A 107 -9.21 -24.05 -8.29
N SER A 108 -8.71 -22.86 -8.55
CA SER A 108 -9.50 -21.62 -8.60
C SER A 108 -9.47 -20.91 -9.95
N ALA A 109 -9.08 -21.60 -11.02
CA ALA A 109 -9.07 -21.03 -12.36
C ALA A 109 -10.43 -20.43 -12.77
N THR A 110 -11.52 -20.94 -12.22
CA THR A 110 -12.87 -20.41 -12.46
C THR A 110 -13.16 -19.14 -11.66
N SER A 111 -12.50 -18.92 -10.53
CA SER A 111 -12.71 -17.70 -9.72
C SER A 111 -11.76 -16.56 -10.09
N CYS A 112 -10.62 -16.88 -10.73
CA CYS A 112 -9.65 -15.89 -11.15
C CYS A 112 -10.20 -14.97 -12.25
N SER A 113 -11.05 -15.48 -13.14
CA SER A 113 -11.66 -14.67 -14.21
C SER A 113 -12.62 -13.61 -13.68
N THR A 114 -13.25 -13.84 -12.54
CA THR A 114 -14.22 -12.90 -11.95
C THR A 114 -13.53 -11.86 -11.07
N THR A 115 -12.45 -12.23 -10.39
CA THR A 115 -11.75 -11.32 -9.46
C THR A 115 -10.76 -10.41 -10.19
N CYS A 116 -10.14 -10.87 -11.28
CA CYS A 116 -9.27 -10.01 -12.10
C CYS A 116 -10.07 -8.99 -12.91
N ALA A 117 -11.31 -9.30 -13.27
CA ALA A 117 -12.19 -8.35 -13.97
C ALA A 117 -12.73 -7.24 -13.07
N ALA A 118 -12.77 -7.47 -11.75
CA ALA A 118 -13.19 -6.46 -10.77
C ALA A 118 -12.10 -5.44 -10.40
N ALA A 119 -10.87 -5.61 -10.87
CA ALA A 119 -9.85 -4.57 -10.83
C ALA A 119 -10.18 -3.48 -11.88
N ALA A 120 -11.33 -2.83 -11.71
CA ALA A 120 -11.76 -1.72 -12.52
C ALA A 120 -10.73 -0.58 -12.50
N PRO A 121 -10.62 0.19 -13.58
CA PRO A 121 -9.54 1.15 -13.79
C PRO A 121 -9.57 2.22 -12.69
N ILE A 122 -8.47 2.32 -11.94
CA ILE A 122 -8.18 3.40 -11.01
C ILE A 122 -7.85 4.64 -11.85
N SER A 123 -8.88 5.25 -12.46
CA SER A 123 -8.66 6.28 -13.47
C SER A 123 -8.66 7.73 -12.94
N LYS A 124 -8.97 7.95 -11.64
CA LYS A 124 -9.10 9.33 -11.12
C LYS A 124 -8.03 9.75 -10.11
N SER A 125 -7.41 8.85 -9.38
CA SER A 125 -6.35 9.21 -8.42
C SER A 125 -4.98 9.46 -9.09
N TRP A 126 -4.71 8.85 -10.23
CA TRP A 126 -3.46 8.99 -10.98
C TRP A 126 -3.20 10.42 -11.46
N ARG A 127 -4.24 11.15 -11.82
CA ARG A 127 -4.11 12.51 -12.38
C ARG A 127 -3.65 13.53 -11.34
N ARG A 128 -3.94 13.31 -10.06
CA ARG A 128 -3.50 14.22 -8.98
C ARG A 128 -2.04 14.04 -8.61
N CYS A 129 -1.51 12.83 -8.70
CA CYS A 129 -0.12 12.54 -8.37
C CYS A 129 0.85 12.98 -9.47
N ALA A 130 0.44 12.92 -10.74
CA ALA A 130 1.26 13.38 -11.87
C ALA A 130 1.48 14.91 -11.88
N ALA A 131 0.63 15.68 -11.24
CA ALA A 131 0.74 17.15 -11.18
C ALA A 131 1.67 17.66 -10.06
N ARG A 132 2.22 16.78 -9.21
CA ARG A 132 3.10 17.12 -8.08
C ARG A 132 4.55 16.66 -8.24
N ARG A 133 4.95 16.22 -9.42
CA ARG A 133 6.36 15.90 -9.78
C ARG A 133 6.97 16.97 -10.66
#